data_4ee02ab11f61950eb18118ddc35a1d5c
#
_entry.id   4ee02ab11f61950eb18118ddc35a1d5c
#
_cell.length_a   1.000
_cell.length_b   1.000
_cell.length_c   1.000
_cell.angle_alpha   90.00
_cell.angle_beta   90.00
_cell.angle_gamma   90.00
#
_symmetry.space_group_name_H-M   'P 1'
#
loop_
_entity.id
_entity.type
_entity.pdbx_description
1 polymer ?
#
loop_
_entity_poly.entity_id
_entity_poly.type
_entity_poly.pdbx_seq_one_letter_code
_entity_poly.pdbx_strand_id
1 'polypeptide(L)'
;MSINVVSLNDSDPAGIRELLVRRWKCDWSEEHLVDYLAWRYGARGSGETLLACDGPRCVGILDSFIRPYWIAGRREMVRETCDWFCLPEYRAFGVGLHLMRRMMARQEPMLSIGGTEFTLDLLPRLKWAQLPRIDNFVLAISLRAAAALISTRLLGQCLAPVHAVPEVRLIRKLARQPPPSADAEVRAYAPSDQEELPNGAPYALAPSLDAAVLQWFAHAPALVGEFALLSFFCAGEHVGISISRLEKLRWGCKARIIHLHATRFEVIAWMVSETLHHLLERGAGAVLCHASCPKMGSALSELGFVRGPPIPAYWWPRSKQPTGGPFHLTSLQADNALLFG
;
A
#
# COMPACT_ATOMS: atom_id res chain seq x y z
N MET A 1 -29.98 -20.57 6.11
CA MET A 1 -28.67 -19.93 5.96
C MET A 1 -28.41 -19.14 7.23
N SER A 2 -27.40 -19.49 8.01
CA SER A 2 -27.04 -18.82 9.26
C SER A 2 -25.61 -18.32 9.14
N ILE A 3 -25.44 -17.03 8.83
CA ILE A 3 -24.12 -16.43 8.72
C ILE A 3 -23.63 -15.99 10.10
N ASN A 4 -22.54 -16.59 10.55
CA ASN A 4 -21.84 -16.18 11.76
C ASN A 4 -20.62 -15.34 11.41
N VAL A 5 -20.35 -14.28 12.19
CA VAL A 5 -19.11 -13.50 12.07
C VAL A 5 -18.21 -13.82 13.25
N VAL A 6 -17.02 -14.33 12.93
CA VAL A 6 -16.00 -14.77 13.89
C VAL A 6 -14.68 -14.04 13.66
N SER A 7 -13.80 -14.03 14.61
CA SER A 7 -12.41 -13.58 14.42
C SER A 7 -11.58 -14.65 13.74
N LEU A 8 -10.58 -14.28 12.96
CA LEU A 8 -9.63 -15.21 12.34
C LEU A 8 -8.99 -16.16 13.38
N ASN A 9 -8.68 -15.64 14.56
CA ASN A 9 -8.06 -16.44 15.63
C ASN A 9 -8.97 -17.58 16.16
N ASP A 10 -10.28 -17.49 15.88
CA ASP A 10 -11.29 -18.45 16.33
C ASP A 10 -11.73 -19.41 15.20
N SER A 11 -11.06 -19.36 14.03
CA SER A 11 -11.50 -20.07 12.84
C SER A 11 -10.43 -21.00 12.27
N ASP A 12 -10.87 -22.02 11.53
CA ASP A 12 -9.99 -22.94 10.82
C ASP A 12 -9.27 -22.20 9.65
N PRO A 13 -7.93 -22.20 9.63
CA PRO A 13 -7.15 -21.60 8.52
C PRO A 13 -7.48 -22.19 7.14
N ALA A 14 -7.90 -23.44 7.05
CA ALA A 14 -8.27 -24.09 5.79
C ALA A 14 -9.46 -23.43 5.09
N GLY A 15 -10.46 -22.98 5.87
CA GLY A 15 -11.63 -22.27 5.33
C GLY A 15 -11.29 -20.92 4.70
N ILE A 16 -10.25 -20.25 5.23
CA ILE A 16 -9.78 -18.96 4.72
C ILE A 16 -9.04 -19.14 3.40
N ARG A 17 -8.30 -20.23 3.25
CA ARG A 17 -7.51 -20.52 2.06
C ARG A 17 -8.36 -20.49 0.78
N GLU A 18 -9.48 -21.20 0.75
CA GLU A 18 -10.39 -21.20 -0.42
C GLU A 18 -10.82 -19.77 -0.77
N LEU A 19 -11.20 -18.99 0.23
CA LEU A 19 -11.64 -17.61 0.05
C LEU A 19 -10.54 -16.72 -0.53
N LEU A 20 -9.31 -16.82 -0.02
CA LEU A 20 -8.18 -16.00 -0.45
C LEU A 20 -7.67 -16.37 -1.84
N VAL A 21 -7.63 -17.67 -2.19
CA VAL A 21 -7.31 -18.12 -3.54
C VAL A 21 -8.33 -17.57 -4.54
N ARG A 22 -9.63 -17.61 -4.23
CA ARG A 22 -10.67 -17.00 -5.07
C ARG A 22 -10.56 -15.48 -5.15
N ARG A 23 -10.16 -14.81 -4.06
CA ARG A 23 -10.00 -13.36 -4.00
C ARG A 23 -8.84 -12.89 -4.87
N TRP A 24 -7.69 -13.54 -4.75
CA TRP A 24 -6.47 -13.11 -5.41
C TRP A 24 -6.20 -13.84 -6.73
N LYS A 25 -6.97 -14.90 -7.04
CA LYS A 25 -6.76 -15.71 -8.25
C LYS A 25 -5.32 -16.20 -8.37
N CYS A 26 -4.70 -16.54 -7.24
CA CYS A 26 -3.31 -16.97 -7.19
C CYS A 26 -3.22 -18.50 -7.29
N ASP A 27 -2.14 -18.97 -7.90
CA ASP A 27 -1.75 -20.37 -8.04
C ASP A 27 -0.64 -20.77 -7.05
N TRP A 28 -0.61 -20.14 -5.91
CA TRP A 28 0.40 -20.40 -4.89
C TRP A 28 0.33 -21.85 -4.38
N SER A 29 1.52 -22.43 -4.16
CA SER A 29 1.61 -23.69 -3.43
C SER A 29 1.08 -23.53 -2.01
N GLU A 30 0.79 -24.66 -1.37
CA GLU A 30 0.32 -24.66 0.02
C GLU A 30 1.32 -24.03 0.98
N GLU A 31 2.60 -24.35 0.82
CA GLU A 31 3.70 -23.78 1.59
C GLU A 31 3.76 -22.25 1.45
N HIS A 32 3.73 -21.75 0.21
CA HIS A 32 3.74 -20.31 -0.05
C HIS A 32 2.55 -19.60 0.60
N LEU A 33 1.38 -20.24 0.59
CA LEU A 33 0.19 -19.65 1.19
C LEU A 33 0.31 -19.61 2.73
N VAL A 34 0.84 -20.66 3.35
CA VAL A 34 1.08 -20.71 4.79
C VAL A 34 2.05 -19.60 5.23
N ASP A 35 3.18 -19.45 4.56
CA ASP A 35 4.18 -18.40 4.86
C ASP A 35 3.58 -17.00 4.72
N TYR A 36 2.81 -16.79 3.63
CA TYR A 36 2.13 -15.51 3.41
C TYR A 36 1.10 -15.21 4.50
N LEU A 37 0.27 -16.18 4.87
CA LEU A 37 -0.74 -15.99 5.91
C LEU A 37 -0.11 -15.72 7.27
N ALA A 38 0.94 -16.45 7.62
CA ALA A 38 1.67 -16.23 8.86
C ALA A 38 2.27 -14.82 8.94
N TRP A 39 2.89 -14.37 7.85
CA TRP A 39 3.44 -13.02 7.77
C TRP A 39 2.34 -11.95 7.75
N ARG A 40 1.34 -12.10 6.89
CA ARG A 40 0.32 -11.07 6.69
C ARG A 40 -0.59 -10.89 7.89
N TYR A 41 -1.03 -11.98 8.50
CA TYR A 41 -2.02 -11.95 9.58
C TYR A 41 -1.44 -12.26 10.97
N GLY A 42 -0.28 -12.92 11.05
CA GLY A 42 0.36 -13.27 12.30
C GLY A 42 1.38 -12.25 12.81
N ALA A 43 2.23 -11.72 11.93
CA ALA A 43 3.39 -10.91 12.31
C ALA A 43 3.18 -9.39 12.25
N ARG A 44 2.03 -8.92 11.79
CA ARG A 44 1.79 -7.49 11.51
C ARG A 44 1.45 -6.60 12.71
N GLY A 45 1.45 -7.14 13.92
CA GLY A 45 1.09 -6.39 15.12
C GLY A 45 -0.43 -6.30 15.34
N SER A 46 -0.92 -5.16 15.85
CA SER A 46 -2.34 -4.99 16.15
C SER A 46 -3.21 -4.87 14.89
N GLY A 47 -4.33 -5.55 14.91
CA GLY A 47 -5.32 -5.58 13.84
C GLY A 47 -6.38 -6.62 14.13
N GLU A 48 -7.40 -6.71 13.29
CA GLU A 48 -8.46 -7.69 13.43
C GLU A 48 -8.93 -8.14 12.05
N THR A 49 -9.04 -9.44 11.86
CA THR A 49 -9.63 -10.04 10.69
C THR A 49 -10.97 -10.66 11.07
N LEU A 50 -12.06 -10.14 10.48
CA LEU A 50 -13.39 -10.69 10.62
C LEU A 50 -13.70 -11.63 9.46
N LEU A 51 -14.24 -12.79 9.77
CA LEU A 51 -14.69 -13.79 8.82
C LEU A 51 -16.19 -13.99 8.92
N ALA A 52 -16.87 -14.07 7.79
CA ALA A 52 -18.25 -14.49 7.72
C ALA A 52 -18.29 -15.96 7.30
N CYS A 53 -18.93 -16.82 8.09
CA CYS A 53 -18.99 -18.25 7.88
C CYS A 53 -20.44 -18.73 7.71
N ASP A 54 -20.68 -19.60 6.73
CA ASP A 54 -21.91 -20.38 6.58
C ASP A 54 -21.60 -21.84 6.91
N GLY A 55 -21.90 -22.23 8.15
CA GLY A 55 -21.37 -23.46 8.72
C GLY A 55 -19.83 -23.44 8.77
N PRO A 56 -19.14 -24.47 8.26
CA PRO A 56 -17.69 -24.54 8.25
C PRO A 56 -17.04 -23.71 7.13
N ARG A 57 -17.83 -23.21 6.17
CA ARG A 57 -17.30 -22.52 4.98
C ARG A 57 -17.15 -21.02 5.24
N CYS A 58 -15.95 -20.49 5.04
CA CYS A 58 -15.71 -19.05 5.03
C CYS A 58 -16.20 -18.44 3.70
N VAL A 59 -17.11 -17.47 3.80
CA VAL A 59 -17.80 -16.86 2.65
C VAL A 59 -17.54 -15.37 2.49
N GLY A 60 -16.88 -14.76 3.47
CA GLY A 60 -16.50 -13.37 3.42
C GLY A 60 -15.38 -13.04 4.41
N ILE A 61 -14.62 -12.00 4.10
CA ILE A 61 -13.52 -11.50 4.92
C ILE A 61 -13.54 -9.97 4.92
N LEU A 62 -13.19 -9.40 6.06
CA LEU A 62 -12.81 -8.00 6.19
C LEU A 62 -11.65 -7.93 7.16
N ASP A 63 -10.53 -7.49 6.65
CA ASP A 63 -9.32 -7.34 7.43
C ASP A 63 -9.05 -5.89 7.81
N SER A 64 -8.27 -5.68 8.87
CA SER A 64 -7.84 -4.35 9.29
C SER A 64 -6.48 -4.35 9.96
N PHE A 65 -5.73 -3.26 9.76
CA PHE A 65 -4.53 -2.92 10.52
C PHE A 65 -4.85 -1.79 11.49
N ILE A 66 -4.27 -1.79 12.68
CA ILE A 66 -4.31 -0.63 13.58
C ILE A 66 -2.90 -0.06 13.61
N ARG A 67 -2.78 1.19 13.19
CA ARG A 67 -1.50 1.91 13.15
C ARG A 67 -1.60 3.27 13.79
N PRO A 68 -0.50 3.78 14.36
CA PRO A 68 -0.46 5.17 14.79
C PRO A 68 -0.41 6.12 13.58
N TYR A 69 -1.14 7.21 13.70
CA TYR A 69 -1.17 8.32 12.74
C TYR A 69 -0.93 9.63 13.46
N TRP A 70 -0.31 10.55 12.78
CA TRP A 70 -0.31 11.95 13.14
C TRP A 70 -1.55 12.60 12.54
N ILE A 71 -2.45 13.10 13.40
CA ILE A 71 -3.69 13.79 13.02
C ILE A 71 -3.64 15.17 13.66
N ALA A 72 -3.48 16.21 12.83
CA ALA A 72 -3.34 17.60 13.30
C ALA A 72 -2.31 17.75 14.46
N GLY A 73 -1.16 17.08 14.34
CA GLY A 73 -0.08 17.12 15.32
C GLY A 73 -0.26 16.22 16.55
N ARG A 74 -1.32 15.43 16.61
CA ARG A 74 -1.58 14.44 17.68
C ARG A 74 -1.39 13.03 17.16
N ARG A 75 -0.83 12.15 17.98
CA ARG A 75 -0.69 10.73 17.64
C ARG A 75 -1.97 9.99 18.06
N GLU A 76 -2.66 9.40 17.10
CA GLU A 76 -3.89 8.64 17.32
C GLU A 76 -3.80 7.28 16.62
N MET A 77 -4.44 6.26 17.18
CA MET A 77 -4.54 4.95 16.54
C MET A 77 -5.66 4.98 15.52
N VAL A 78 -5.36 4.56 14.29
CA VAL A 78 -6.30 4.50 13.16
C VAL A 78 -6.39 3.08 12.65
N ARG A 79 -7.60 2.62 12.39
CA ARG A 79 -7.88 1.32 11.80
C ARG A 79 -7.98 1.46 10.28
N GLU A 80 -7.03 0.87 9.56
CA GLU A 80 -7.05 0.78 8.11
C GLU A 80 -7.81 -0.48 7.69
N THR A 81 -8.86 -0.35 6.89
CA THR A 81 -9.59 -1.51 6.37
C THR A 81 -8.98 -2.02 5.09
N CYS A 82 -8.85 -3.34 4.96
CA CYS A 82 -8.35 -4.01 3.78
C CYS A 82 -9.04 -5.38 3.57
N ASP A 83 -8.76 -6.04 2.45
CA ASP A 83 -9.30 -7.35 2.10
C ASP A 83 -10.83 -7.49 2.30
N TRP A 84 -11.57 -6.44 2.04
CA TRP A 84 -13.03 -6.51 2.11
C TRP A 84 -13.58 -7.26 0.91
N PHE A 85 -13.86 -8.54 1.11
CA PHE A 85 -14.30 -9.45 0.07
C PHE A 85 -15.42 -10.37 0.57
N CYS A 86 -16.32 -10.71 -0.33
CA CYS A 86 -17.39 -11.66 -0.12
C CYS A 86 -17.60 -12.47 -1.41
N LEU A 87 -17.80 -13.76 -1.28
CA LEU A 87 -18.14 -14.63 -2.43
C LEU A 87 -19.35 -14.07 -3.17
N PRO A 88 -19.35 -14.08 -4.53
CA PRO A 88 -20.41 -13.48 -5.33
C PRO A 88 -21.80 -13.95 -4.95
N GLU A 89 -21.97 -15.24 -4.70
CA GLU A 89 -23.23 -15.88 -4.32
C GLU A 89 -23.80 -15.43 -2.98
N TYR A 90 -22.96 -14.82 -2.13
CA TYR A 90 -23.36 -14.31 -0.81
C TYR A 90 -23.56 -12.79 -0.76
N ARG A 91 -23.29 -12.08 -1.85
CA ARG A 91 -23.39 -10.60 -1.88
C ARG A 91 -24.82 -10.12 -1.69
N ALA A 92 -25.78 -10.79 -2.31
CA ALA A 92 -27.20 -10.44 -2.19
C ALA A 92 -27.75 -10.56 -0.75
N PHE A 93 -27.11 -11.34 0.10
CA PHE A 93 -27.48 -11.50 1.52
C PHE A 93 -26.83 -10.46 2.44
N GLY A 94 -26.09 -9.49 1.89
CA GLY A 94 -25.52 -8.40 2.65
C GLY A 94 -24.34 -8.79 3.55
N VAL A 95 -23.69 -9.91 3.29
CA VAL A 95 -22.57 -10.43 4.13
C VAL A 95 -21.45 -9.41 4.26
N GLY A 96 -21.02 -8.80 3.16
CA GLY A 96 -19.99 -7.74 3.21
C GLY A 96 -20.41 -6.54 4.05
N LEU A 97 -21.67 -6.12 3.97
CA LEU A 97 -22.21 -5.03 4.78
C LEU A 97 -22.23 -5.39 6.28
N HIS A 98 -22.56 -6.63 6.60
CA HIS A 98 -22.57 -7.12 7.98
C HIS A 98 -21.15 -7.09 8.59
N LEU A 99 -20.14 -7.55 7.85
CA LEU A 99 -18.73 -7.45 8.25
C LEU A 99 -18.31 -5.98 8.50
N MET A 100 -18.63 -5.07 7.56
CA MET A 100 -18.28 -3.66 7.70
C MET A 100 -18.96 -3.01 8.90
N ARG A 101 -20.24 -3.25 9.13
CA ARG A 101 -20.96 -2.73 10.31
C ARG A 101 -20.35 -3.21 11.62
N ARG A 102 -19.95 -4.48 11.69
CA ARG A 102 -19.28 -5.01 12.87
C ARG A 102 -17.91 -4.37 13.09
N MET A 103 -17.16 -4.10 12.03
CA MET A 103 -15.90 -3.37 12.09
C MET A 103 -16.11 -1.91 12.54
N MET A 104 -17.13 -1.22 12.00
CA MET A 104 -17.48 0.16 12.36
C MET A 104 -17.94 0.33 13.83
N ALA A 105 -18.28 -0.74 14.52
CA ALA A 105 -18.59 -0.71 15.95
C ALA A 105 -17.33 -0.61 16.86
N ARG A 106 -16.13 -0.63 16.26
CA ARG A 106 -14.87 -0.41 16.98
C ARG A 106 -14.69 1.06 17.34
N GLN A 107 -13.82 1.32 18.32
CA GLN A 107 -13.62 2.68 18.88
C GLN A 107 -12.72 3.57 18.03
N GLU A 108 -11.75 2.95 17.34
CA GLU A 108 -10.77 3.68 16.56
C GLU A 108 -11.41 4.33 15.33
N PRO A 109 -10.96 5.52 14.92
CA PRO A 109 -11.29 6.04 13.61
C PRO A 109 -10.76 5.10 12.52
N MET A 110 -11.47 5.05 11.39
CA MET A 110 -11.18 4.11 10.33
C MET A 110 -10.84 4.85 9.03
N LEU A 111 -9.88 4.29 8.30
CA LEU A 111 -9.45 4.71 6.98
C LEU A 111 -9.67 3.57 5.98
N SER A 112 -10.30 3.87 4.84
CA SER A 112 -10.45 2.95 3.72
C SER A 112 -9.94 3.60 2.45
N ILE A 113 -9.13 2.87 1.67
CA ILE A 113 -8.52 3.38 0.44
C ILE A 113 -8.82 2.44 -0.71
N GLY A 114 -9.30 3.02 -1.82
CA GLY A 114 -9.68 2.25 -3.01
C GLY A 114 -10.95 1.45 -2.82
N GLY A 115 -11.02 0.33 -3.51
CA GLY A 115 -12.15 -0.59 -3.50
C GLY A 115 -12.80 -0.76 -4.88
N THR A 116 -13.77 -1.66 -4.96
CA THR A 116 -14.59 -1.87 -6.15
C THR A 116 -15.64 -0.76 -6.25
N GLU A 117 -16.27 -0.59 -7.43
CA GLU A 117 -17.39 0.35 -7.61
C GLU A 117 -18.47 0.19 -6.53
N PHE A 118 -18.81 -1.07 -6.20
CA PHE A 118 -19.75 -1.35 -5.12
C PHE A 118 -19.29 -0.80 -3.75
N THR A 119 -18.01 -0.95 -3.43
CA THR A 119 -17.42 -0.39 -2.20
C THR A 119 -17.52 1.14 -2.19
N LEU A 120 -17.19 1.77 -3.32
CA LEU A 120 -17.20 3.22 -3.48
C LEU A 120 -18.61 3.81 -3.34
N ASP A 121 -19.63 3.09 -3.80
CA ASP A 121 -21.04 3.50 -3.64
C ASP A 121 -21.56 3.27 -2.21
N LEU A 122 -21.07 2.22 -1.56
CA LEU A 122 -21.58 1.82 -0.24
C LEU A 122 -21.03 2.69 0.90
N LEU A 123 -19.74 3.04 0.88
CA LEU A 123 -19.11 3.80 1.97
C LEU A 123 -19.80 5.16 2.22
N PRO A 124 -20.14 5.98 1.20
CA PRO A 124 -20.90 7.22 1.41
C PRO A 124 -22.30 6.97 2.02
N ARG A 125 -22.99 5.89 1.62
CA ARG A 125 -24.29 5.50 2.19
C ARG A 125 -24.18 5.09 3.66
N LEU A 126 -23.03 4.57 4.08
CA LEU A 126 -22.68 4.29 5.46
C LEU A 126 -22.16 5.53 6.20
N LYS A 127 -22.29 6.73 5.60
CA LYS A 127 -21.88 8.03 6.16
C LYS A 127 -20.38 8.17 6.38
N TRP A 128 -19.55 7.47 5.62
CA TRP A 128 -18.12 7.74 5.57
C TRP A 128 -17.89 9.09 4.88
N ALA A 129 -16.95 9.84 5.40
CA ALA A 129 -16.50 11.08 4.77
C ALA A 129 -15.47 10.77 3.68
N GLN A 130 -15.62 11.38 2.52
CA GLN A 130 -14.60 11.29 1.49
C GLN A 130 -13.43 12.21 1.84
N LEU A 131 -12.22 11.67 1.80
CA LEU A 131 -10.96 12.41 1.94
C LEU A 131 -10.46 12.90 0.56
N PRO A 132 -9.44 13.78 0.53
CA PRO A 132 -8.71 14.08 -0.70
C PRO A 132 -8.24 12.80 -1.37
N ARG A 133 -8.35 12.77 -2.72
CA ARG A 133 -7.96 11.60 -3.51
C ARG A 133 -6.46 11.40 -3.48
N ILE A 134 -6.05 10.15 -3.64
CA ILE A 134 -4.65 9.77 -3.76
C ILE A 134 -4.34 9.64 -5.24
N ASP A 135 -3.40 10.42 -5.74
CA ASP A 135 -2.94 10.32 -7.12
C ASP A 135 -2.13 9.04 -7.32
N ASN A 136 -2.36 8.40 -8.46
CA ASN A 136 -1.58 7.25 -8.90
C ASN A 136 -0.57 7.72 -9.94
N PHE A 137 0.70 7.41 -9.73
CA PHE A 137 1.82 7.79 -10.59
C PHE A 137 2.48 6.54 -11.17
N VAL A 138 2.80 6.58 -12.46
CA VAL A 138 3.40 5.48 -13.19
C VAL A 138 4.55 5.99 -14.04
N LEU A 139 5.71 5.34 -13.95
CA LEU A 139 6.87 5.58 -14.78
C LEU A 139 7.26 4.28 -15.50
N ALA A 140 7.16 4.26 -16.81
CA ALA A 140 7.67 3.16 -17.63
C ALA A 140 9.09 3.49 -18.12
N ILE A 141 10.04 2.64 -17.78
CA ILE A 141 11.45 2.82 -18.13
C ILE A 141 11.78 2.21 -19.49
N SER A 142 11.07 1.13 -19.87
CA SER A 142 11.25 0.46 -21.14
C SER A 142 9.95 0.33 -21.92
N LEU A 143 10.07 0.15 -23.23
CA LEU A 143 8.93 -0.06 -24.13
C LEU A 143 8.14 -1.33 -23.75
N ARG A 144 8.86 -2.40 -23.39
CA ARG A 144 8.23 -3.64 -22.93
C ARG A 144 7.40 -3.43 -21.66
N ALA A 145 7.95 -2.70 -20.69
CA ALA A 145 7.24 -2.38 -19.47
C ALA A 145 6.01 -1.49 -19.72
N ALA A 146 6.12 -0.49 -20.62
CA ALA A 146 4.99 0.33 -21.02
C ALA A 146 3.86 -0.51 -21.65
N ALA A 147 4.21 -1.40 -22.58
CA ALA A 147 3.25 -2.31 -23.22
C ALA A 147 2.58 -3.24 -22.20
N ALA A 148 3.35 -3.79 -21.26
CA ALA A 148 2.82 -4.64 -20.18
C ALA A 148 1.81 -3.91 -19.28
N LEU A 149 2.14 -2.70 -18.86
CA LEU A 149 1.26 -1.87 -18.01
C LEU A 149 -0.04 -1.52 -18.74
N ILE A 150 0.03 -1.17 -20.01
CA ILE A 150 -1.15 -0.86 -20.84
C ILE A 150 -2.01 -2.12 -21.01
N SER A 151 -1.42 -3.26 -21.34
CA SER A 151 -2.12 -4.54 -21.52
C SER A 151 -2.83 -4.97 -20.24
N THR A 152 -2.16 -4.90 -19.10
CA THR A 152 -2.75 -5.24 -17.80
C THR A 152 -3.94 -4.34 -17.48
N ARG A 153 -3.81 -3.04 -17.77
CA ARG A 153 -4.87 -2.06 -17.49
C ARG A 153 -6.10 -2.26 -18.39
N LEU A 154 -5.90 -2.51 -19.69
CA LEU A 154 -7.00 -2.59 -20.66
C LEU A 154 -7.69 -3.97 -20.69
N LEU A 155 -6.94 -5.02 -20.44
CA LEU A 155 -7.37 -6.39 -20.67
C LEU A 155 -7.43 -7.24 -19.40
N GLY A 156 -7.02 -6.66 -18.26
CA GLY A 156 -6.95 -7.38 -16.97
C GLY A 156 -5.92 -8.52 -16.96
N GLN A 157 -5.16 -8.71 -18.05
CA GLN A 157 -4.15 -9.76 -18.20
C GLN A 157 -2.94 -9.21 -18.96
N CYS A 158 -1.75 -9.64 -18.57
CA CYS A 158 -0.55 -9.40 -19.35
C CYS A 158 -0.53 -10.39 -20.53
N LEU A 159 -0.78 -9.91 -21.75
CA LEU A 159 -0.80 -10.75 -22.93
C LEU A 159 0.58 -11.37 -23.21
N ALA A 160 0.60 -12.66 -23.59
CA ALA A 160 1.80 -13.37 -24.03
C ALA A 160 2.68 -12.60 -25.05
N PRO A 161 2.13 -11.78 -25.97
CA PRO A 161 2.92 -11.01 -26.93
C PRO A 161 3.84 -9.95 -26.33
N VAL A 162 3.68 -9.54 -25.06
CA VAL A 162 4.57 -8.53 -24.43
C VAL A 162 6.03 -8.98 -24.46
N HIS A 163 6.32 -10.28 -24.44
CA HIS A 163 7.68 -10.79 -24.57
C HIS A 163 8.30 -10.52 -25.96
N ALA A 164 7.48 -10.37 -26.99
CA ALA A 164 7.94 -10.02 -28.34
C ALA A 164 8.27 -8.53 -28.47
N VAL A 165 7.86 -7.68 -27.51
CA VAL A 165 8.21 -6.26 -27.53
C VAL A 165 9.69 -6.09 -27.17
N PRO A 166 10.48 -5.36 -27.98
CA PRO A 166 11.89 -5.15 -27.69
C PRO A 166 12.10 -4.45 -26.34
N GLU A 167 13.16 -4.84 -25.61
CA GLU A 167 13.59 -4.17 -24.41
C GLU A 167 14.34 -2.87 -24.75
N VAL A 168 13.59 -1.90 -25.27
CA VAL A 168 14.14 -0.57 -25.61
C VAL A 168 13.93 0.36 -24.42
N ARG A 169 15.01 0.91 -23.89
CA ARG A 169 14.92 1.94 -22.84
C ARG A 169 14.28 3.21 -23.39
N LEU A 170 13.16 3.61 -22.81
CA LEU A 170 12.48 4.88 -23.11
C LEU A 170 13.19 6.05 -22.41
N ILE A 171 13.73 5.78 -21.22
CA ILE A 171 14.44 6.77 -20.41
C ILE A 171 15.88 6.34 -20.30
N ARG A 172 16.76 7.05 -21.03
CA ARG A 172 18.21 6.73 -21.04
C ARG A 172 18.95 7.29 -19.84
N LYS A 173 18.53 8.45 -19.34
CA LYS A 173 19.16 9.14 -18.22
C LYS A 173 18.09 9.93 -17.44
N LEU A 174 17.89 9.59 -16.19
CA LEU A 174 17.11 10.40 -15.25
C LEU A 174 18.05 11.38 -14.57
N ALA A 175 17.68 12.64 -14.56
CA ALA A 175 18.43 13.64 -13.80
C ALA A 175 18.30 13.34 -12.31
N ARG A 176 19.42 13.26 -11.58
CA ARG A 176 19.40 13.22 -10.14
C ARG A 176 19.03 14.59 -9.61
N GLN A 177 18.13 14.61 -8.65
CA GLN A 177 17.89 15.83 -7.89
C GLN A 177 19.09 16.06 -6.96
N PRO A 178 19.59 17.29 -6.87
CA PRO A 178 20.72 17.57 -5.99
C PRO A 178 20.35 17.29 -4.53
N PRO A 179 21.29 16.74 -3.74
CA PRO A 179 21.09 16.59 -2.30
C PRO A 179 20.87 17.97 -1.65
N PRO A 180 20.12 18.03 -0.55
CA PRO A 180 19.85 19.30 0.14
C PRO A 180 21.08 19.91 0.82
N SER A 181 22.13 19.12 1.03
CA SER A 181 23.42 19.52 1.60
C SER A 181 24.55 18.65 1.06
N ALA A 182 25.79 19.10 1.18
CA ALA A 182 26.97 18.37 0.69
C ALA A 182 27.27 17.08 1.50
N ASP A 183 26.78 16.99 2.70
CA ASP A 183 26.89 15.87 3.64
C ASP A 183 25.61 15.01 3.71
N ALA A 184 24.76 15.12 2.70
CA ALA A 184 23.59 14.26 2.56
C ALA A 184 24.00 12.83 2.25
N GLU A 185 23.43 11.86 2.97
CA GLU A 185 23.71 10.45 2.86
C GLU A 185 22.43 9.63 2.65
N VAL A 186 22.52 8.61 1.82
CA VAL A 186 21.47 7.59 1.64
C VAL A 186 22.09 6.22 1.91
N ARG A 187 21.48 5.45 2.80
CA ARG A 187 21.94 4.09 3.10
C ARG A 187 20.77 3.11 3.27
N ALA A 188 21.07 1.83 3.21
CA ALA A 188 20.09 0.81 3.59
C ALA A 188 19.67 1.04 5.05
N TYR A 189 18.36 0.95 5.30
CA TYR A 189 17.82 1.05 6.66
C TYR A 189 18.42 -0.03 7.56
N ALA A 190 18.88 0.37 8.72
CA ALA A 190 19.34 -0.51 9.78
C ALA A 190 18.43 -0.38 11.02
N PRO A 191 18.21 -1.46 11.80
CA PRO A 191 17.43 -1.39 13.03
C PRO A 191 17.92 -0.34 14.03
N SER A 192 19.21 0.01 14.00
CA SER A 192 19.80 1.11 14.78
C SER A 192 19.34 2.49 14.34
N ASP A 193 18.78 2.64 13.13
CA ASP A 193 18.23 3.92 12.63
C ASP A 193 16.86 4.23 13.28
N GLN A 194 16.41 3.38 14.20
CA GLN A 194 15.10 3.45 14.84
C GLN A 194 14.94 4.52 15.91
N GLU A 195 16.00 5.20 16.30
CA GLU A 195 15.86 6.32 17.21
C GLU A 195 15.02 7.40 16.52
N GLU A 196 13.70 7.33 16.84
CA GLU A 196 12.65 8.27 16.48
C GLU A 196 12.71 8.75 15.03
N LEU A 197 12.00 8.05 14.14
CA LEU A 197 11.58 8.70 12.90
C LEU A 197 10.85 9.98 13.31
N PRO A 198 11.46 11.17 13.10
CA PRO A 198 10.92 12.39 13.63
C PRO A 198 9.51 12.60 13.08
N ASN A 199 8.70 13.30 13.85
CA ASN A 199 7.35 13.67 13.47
C ASN A 199 7.35 14.19 12.04
N GLY A 200 6.57 13.54 11.18
CA GLY A 200 6.50 13.92 9.78
C GLY A 200 6.24 15.41 9.60
N ALA A 201 6.61 15.91 8.45
CA ALA A 201 6.31 17.27 7.99
C ALA A 201 4.87 17.68 8.32
N PRO A 202 4.50 18.96 8.24
CA PRO A 202 3.21 19.49 8.72
C PRO A 202 2.02 18.94 7.94
N TYR A 203 1.78 17.63 8.08
CA TYR A 203 0.63 16.96 7.52
C TYR A 203 -0.56 17.03 8.49
N ALA A 204 -1.75 17.26 7.94
CA ALA A 204 -2.99 17.12 8.70
C ALA A 204 -3.30 15.65 8.99
N LEU A 205 -2.83 14.74 8.15
CA LEU A 205 -2.95 13.29 8.30
C LEU A 205 -1.73 12.60 7.68
N ALA A 206 -0.99 11.85 8.47
CA ALA A 206 0.12 11.01 8.00
C ALA A 206 0.27 9.76 8.88
N PRO A 207 0.63 8.58 8.33
CA PRO A 207 0.97 7.43 9.15
C PRO A 207 2.25 7.73 9.95
N SER A 208 2.28 7.28 11.18
CA SER A 208 3.51 7.23 11.98
C SER A 208 4.16 5.87 11.72
N LEU A 209 5.37 5.88 11.17
CA LEU A 209 6.15 4.65 11.03
C LEU A 209 6.80 4.34 12.37
N ASP A 210 6.70 3.09 12.79
CA ASP A 210 7.42 2.56 13.93
C ASP A 210 8.28 1.36 13.53
N ALA A 211 9.14 0.93 14.45
CA ALA A 211 10.03 -0.19 14.24
C ALA A 211 9.29 -1.46 13.82
N ALA A 212 8.10 -1.71 14.39
CA ALA A 212 7.33 -2.92 14.10
C ALA A 212 6.87 -2.93 12.64
N VAL A 213 6.40 -1.80 12.10
CA VAL A 213 6.03 -1.67 10.68
C VAL A 213 7.23 -1.90 9.77
N LEU A 214 8.39 -1.31 10.09
CA LEU A 214 9.60 -1.45 9.28
C LEU A 214 10.12 -2.89 9.29
N GLN A 215 10.16 -3.52 10.47
CA GLN A 215 10.54 -4.93 10.62
C GLN A 215 9.58 -5.86 9.87
N TRP A 216 8.28 -5.57 9.89
CA TRP A 216 7.30 -6.35 9.15
C TRP A 216 7.61 -6.37 7.64
N PHE A 217 7.96 -5.22 7.04
CA PHE A 217 8.39 -5.18 5.64
C PHE A 217 9.74 -5.88 5.42
N ALA A 218 10.69 -5.72 6.33
CA ALA A 218 12.00 -6.34 6.23
C ALA A 218 11.95 -7.89 6.29
N HIS A 219 10.95 -8.46 6.94
CA HIS A 219 10.75 -9.92 7.07
C HIS A 219 9.68 -10.48 6.13
N ALA A 220 9.31 -9.75 5.08
CA ALA A 220 8.34 -10.23 4.11
C ALA A 220 8.85 -11.47 3.36
N PRO A 221 8.01 -12.50 3.13
CA PRO A 221 8.42 -13.67 2.38
C PRO A 221 8.74 -13.32 0.93
N ALA A 222 9.73 -14.00 0.36
CA ALA A 222 10.25 -13.72 -1.00
C ALA A 222 9.16 -13.75 -2.08
N LEU A 223 8.11 -14.53 -1.88
CA LEU A 223 6.98 -14.64 -2.82
C LEU A 223 6.22 -13.33 -3.04
N VAL A 224 6.20 -12.43 -2.04
CA VAL A 224 5.55 -11.11 -2.17
C VAL A 224 6.42 -10.09 -2.90
N GLY A 225 7.66 -10.45 -3.21
CA GLY A 225 8.64 -9.57 -3.80
C GLY A 225 9.72 -9.16 -2.81
N GLU A 226 10.67 -8.39 -3.28
CA GLU A 226 11.80 -7.92 -2.49
C GLU A 226 11.52 -6.50 -2.00
N PHE A 227 11.56 -6.29 -0.69
CA PHE A 227 11.42 -4.96 -0.10
C PHE A 227 12.79 -4.30 0.06
N ALA A 228 12.86 -3.01 -0.26
CA ALA A 228 14.01 -2.17 -0.04
C ALA A 228 13.60 -1.00 0.86
N LEU A 229 14.33 -0.81 1.95
CA LEU A 229 14.17 0.27 2.89
C LEU A 229 15.43 1.12 2.85
N LEU A 230 15.27 2.42 2.64
CA LEU A 230 16.39 3.38 2.60
C LEU A 230 16.19 4.44 3.67
N SER A 231 17.24 4.73 4.43
CA SER A 231 17.32 5.85 5.36
C SER A 231 18.05 7.03 4.72
N PHE A 232 17.58 8.24 5.00
CA PHE A 232 18.07 9.49 4.45
C PHE A 232 18.56 10.41 5.57
N PHE A 233 19.77 10.92 5.43
CA PHE A 233 20.42 11.77 6.42
C PHE A 233 20.89 13.08 5.77
N CYS A 234 20.82 14.18 6.54
CA CYS A 234 21.38 15.48 6.19
C CYS A 234 22.04 16.06 7.44
N ALA A 235 23.31 16.43 7.36
CA ALA A 235 24.09 16.94 8.49
C ALA A 235 24.05 15.99 9.72
N GLY A 236 24.04 14.67 9.48
CA GLY A 236 23.93 13.66 10.53
C GLY A 236 22.51 13.48 11.11
N GLU A 237 21.55 14.32 10.74
CA GLU A 237 20.15 14.21 11.14
C GLU A 237 19.40 13.22 10.23
N HIS A 238 18.60 12.31 10.81
CA HIS A 238 17.74 11.41 10.06
C HIS A 238 16.51 12.17 9.53
N VAL A 239 16.49 12.48 8.24
CA VAL A 239 15.46 13.33 7.61
C VAL A 239 14.35 12.54 6.90
N GLY A 240 14.47 11.23 6.81
CA GLY A 240 13.38 10.43 6.23
C GLY A 240 13.75 9.00 5.88
N ILE A 241 12.73 8.26 5.47
CA ILE A 241 12.84 6.85 5.05
C ILE A 241 11.98 6.62 3.81
N SER A 242 12.41 5.72 2.92
CA SER A 242 11.55 5.17 1.88
C SER A 242 11.40 3.67 2.01
N ILE A 243 10.21 3.18 1.70
CA ILE A 243 9.87 1.77 1.61
C ILE A 243 9.45 1.52 0.16
N SER A 244 10.11 0.58 -0.49
CA SER A 244 9.79 0.18 -1.85
C SER A 244 9.78 -1.32 -1.99
N ARG A 245 9.10 -1.82 -3.03
CA ARG A 245 8.97 -3.24 -3.35
C ARG A 245 9.35 -3.47 -4.80
N LEU A 246 10.15 -4.51 -5.04
CA LEU A 246 10.47 -5.02 -6.36
C LEU A 246 9.78 -6.37 -6.56
N GLU A 247 9.14 -6.53 -7.69
CA GLU A 247 8.40 -7.73 -8.08
C GLU A 247 8.90 -8.22 -9.44
N LYS A 248 9.43 -9.44 -9.47
CA LYS A 248 9.85 -10.08 -10.73
C LYS A 248 8.63 -10.64 -11.44
N LEU A 249 8.37 -10.15 -12.62
CA LEU A 249 7.29 -10.59 -13.49
C LEU A 249 7.83 -11.22 -14.76
N ARG A 250 6.99 -11.94 -15.51
CA ARG A 250 7.40 -12.58 -16.78
C ARG A 250 7.99 -11.59 -17.79
N TRP A 251 7.55 -10.32 -17.76
CA TRP A 251 8.01 -9.29 -18.69
C TRP A 251 9.20 -8.45 -18.17
N GLY A 252 9.63 -8.62 -16.94
CA GLY A 252 10.71 -7.86 -16.33
C GLY A 252 10.50 -7.60 -14.83
N CYS A 253 11.03 -6.51 -14.32
CA CYS A 253 10.88 -6.12 -12.92
C CYS A 253 9.96 -4.90 -12.80
N LYS A 254 8.92 -5.02 -11.98
CA LYS A 254 8.05 -3.92 -11.56
C LYS A 254 8.44 -3.48 -10.17
N ALA A 255 8.59 -2.19 -9.95
CA ALA A 255 8.81 -1.63 -8.64
C ALA A 255 7.60 -0.79 -8.18
N ARG A 256 7.45 -0.65 -6.88
CA ARG A 256 6.49 0.25 -6.27
C ARG A 256 7.16 1.01 -5.12
N ILE A 257 7.10 2.33 -5.16
CA ILE A 257 7.39 3.15 -3.98
C ILE A 257 6.15 3.07 -3.10
N ILE A 258 6.26 2.31 -2.01
CA ILE A 258 5.15 2.05 -1.09
C ILE A 258 4.91 3.27 -0.21
N HIS A 259 5.99 3.81 0.35
CA HIS A 259 5.94 4.95 1.24
C HIS A 259 7.24 5.74 1.20
N LEU A 260 7.14 7.02 1.40
CA LEU A 260 8.26 7.92 1.56
C LEU A 260 7.91 8.88 2.69
N HIS A 261 8.52 8.69 3.85
CA HIS A 261 8.37 9.57 5.00
C HIS A 261 9.47 10.60 4.99
N ALA A 262 9.11 11.89 5.07
CA ALA A 262 10.04 13.00 5.13
C ALA A 262 9.70 13.92 6.31
N THR A 263 10.68 14.39 7.05
CA THR A 263 10.48 15.30 8.17
C THR A 263 10.19 16.74 7.71
N ARG A 264 10.58 17.06 6.48
CA ARG A 264 10.41 18.39 5.87
C ARG A 264 10.21 18.27 4.36
N PHE A 265 9.49 19.20 3.76
CA PHE A 265 9.13 19.14 2.35
C PHE A 265 10.32 19.30 1.39
N GLU A 266 11.36 20.00 1.81
CA GLU A 266 12.52 20.33 0.99
C GLU A 266 13.32 19.10 0.55
N VAL A 267 13.30 18.03 1.36
CA VAL A 267 14.06 16.81 1.07
C VAL A 267 13.28 15.82 0.17
N ILE A 268 11.97 16.01 -0.05
CA ILE A 268 11.12 15.03 -0.76
C ILE A 268 11.62 14.77 -2.18
N ALA A 269 11.94 15.81 -2.94
CA ALA A 269 12.36 15.65 -4.35
C ALA A 269 13.66 14.83 -4.45
N TRP A 270 14.63 15.10 -3.58
CA TRP A 270 15.86 14.33 -3.48
C TRP A 270 15.59 12.88 -3.07
N MET A 271 14.79 12.65 -2.03
CA MET A 271 14.45 11.30 -1.56
C MET A 271 13.75 10.47 -2.62
N VAL A 272 12.78 11.06 -3.36
CA VAL A 272 12.11 10.39 -4.49
C VAL A 272 13.12 10.03 -5.57
N SER A 273 14.03 10.96 -5.91
CA SER A 273 15.07 10.76 -6.92
C SER A 273 16.01 9.62 -6.55
N GLU A 274 16.54 9.60 -5.33
CA GLU A 274 17.48 8.56 -4.87
C GLU A 274 16.77 7.19 -4.76
N THR A 275 15.53 7.16 -4.26
CA THR A 275 14.74 5.94 -4.24
C THR A 275 14.53 5.39 -5.65
N LEU A 276 14.20 6.26 -6.61
CA LEU A 276 14.02 5.86 -8.00
C LEU A 276 15.32 5.32 -8.60
N HIS A 277 16.47 5.97 -8.39
CA HIS A 277 17.77 5.50 -8.87
C HIS A 277 18.10 4.12 -8.29
N HIS A 278 17.92 3.93 -6.99
CA HIS A 278 18.11 2.63 -6.36
C HIS A 278 17.25 1.52 -7.01
N LEU A 279 15.98 1.80 -7.31
CA LEU A 279 15.10 0.84 -7.97
C LEU A 279 15.53 0.53 -9.41
N LEU A 280 16.03 1.55 -10.14
CA LEU A 280 16.54 1.38 -11.51
C LEU A 280 17.83 0.57 -11.56
N GLU A 281 18.74 0.79 -10.62
CA GLU A 281 19.98 -0.01 -10.48
C GLU A 281 19.67 -1.49 -10.21
N ARG A 282 18.53 -1.77 -9.57
CA ARG A 282 18.02 -3.13 -9.32
C ARG A 282 17.16 -3.68 -10.47
N GLY A 283 17.14 -2.99 -11.61
CA GLY A 283 16.52 -3.47 -12.85
C GLY A 283 15.02 -3.19 -12.98
N ALA A 284 14.47 -2.24 -12.24
CA ALA A 284 13.07 -1.87 -12.41
C ALA A 284 12.81 -1.37 -13.84
N GLY A 285 11.92 -2.04 -14.57
CA GLY A 285 11.43 -1.65 -15.90
C GLY A 285 10.22 -0.72 -15.84
N ALA A 286 9.51 -0.73 -14.71
CA ALA A 286 8.43 0.20 -14.38
C ALA A 286 8.41 0.50 -12.89
N VAL A 287 8.01 1.72 -12.52
CA VAL A 287 7.85 2.16 -11.14
C VAL A 287 6.48 2.77 -10.94
N LEU A 288 5.77 2.34 -9.90
CA LEU A 288 4.46 2.85 -9.49
C LEU A 288 4.60 3.56 -8.13
N CYS A 289 3.81 4.60 -7.94
CA CYS A 289 3.73 5.31 -6.67
C CYS A 289 2.35 5.90 -6.45
N HIS A 290 1.86 5.87 -5.22
CA HIS A 290 0.65 6.58 -4.81
C HIS A 290 1.04 7.74 -3.90
N ALA A 291 0.47 8.91 -4.11
CA ALA A 291 0.72 10.08 -3.29
C ALA A 291 -0.49 11.00 -3.20
N SER A 292 -0.90 11.36 -1.99
CA SER A 292 -1.88 12.42 -1.76
C SER A 292 -1.21 13.77 -1.46
N CYS A 293 0.07 13.78 -1.10
CA CYS A 293 0.85 14.99 -0.84
C CYS A 293 1.21 15.70 -2.15
N PRO A 294 0.80 16.98 -2.34
CA PRO A 294 1.10 17.73 -3.56
C PRO A 294 2.60 17.88 -3.86
N LYS A 295 3.44 18.06 -2.83
CA LYS A 295 4.90 18.18 -2.99
C LYS A 295 5.53 16.91 -3.53
N MET A 296 5.09 15.74 -3.03
CA MET A 296 5.51 14.45 -3.57
C MET A 296 5.01 14.26 -5.00
N GLY A 297 3.76 14.64 -5.28
CA GLY A 297 3.19 14.58 -6.64
C GLY A 297 3.96 15.45 -7.64
N SER A 298 4.40 16.66 -7.24
CA SER A 298 5.24 17.53 -8.06
C SER A 298 6.60 16.86 -8.35
N ALA A 299 7.28 16.37 -7.32
CA ALA A 299 8.57 15.69 -7.46
C ALA A 299 8.50 14.47 -8.39
N LEU A 300 7.44 13.66 -8.27
CA LEU A 300 7.20 12.53 -9.17
C LEU A 300 7.00 13.00 -10.63
N SER A 301 6.20 14.05 -10.84
CA SER A 301 5.94 14.59 -12.18
C SER A 301 7.22 15.16 -12.83
N GLU A 302 8.06 15.86 -12.08
CA GLU A 302 9.36 16.38 -12.54
C GLU A 302 10.32 15.26 -12.95
N LEU A 303 10.23 14.09 -12.32
CA LEU A 303 11.00 12.90 -12.68
C LEU A 303 10.36 12.09 -13.82
N GLY A 304 9.30 12.60 -14.45
CA GLY A 304 8.68 12.00 -15.63
C GLY A 304 7.59 10.96 -15.33
N PHE A 305 7.12 10.84 -14.10
CA PHE A 305 5.96 10.01 -13.83
C PHE A 305 4.70 10.59 -14.47
N VAL A 306 3.91 9.72 -15.07
CA VAL A 306 2.59 10.05 -15.61
C VAL A 306 1.52 9.81 -14.56
N ARG A 307 0.65 10.81 -14.35
CA ARG A 307 -0.48 10.67 -13.44
C ARG A 307 -1.57 9.82 -14.07
N GLY A 308 -1.98 8.78 -13.35
CA GLY A 308 -3.10 7.91 -13.68
C GLY A 308 -4.39 8.32 -12.96
N PRO A 309 -5.44 7.49 -13.05
CA PRO A 309 -6.68 7.72 -12.32
C PRO A 309 -6.43 7.76 -10.81
N PRO A 310 -7.02 8.73 -10.11
CA PRO A 310 -6.87 8.83 -8.66
C PRO A 310 -7.62 7.73 -7.94
N ILE A 311 -7.14 7.40 -6.73
CA ILE A 311 -7.73 6.42 -5.84
C ILE A 311 -8.53 7.17 -4.76
N PRO A 312 -9.81 6.84 -4.55
CA PRO A 312 -10.61 7.45 -3.49
C PRO A 312 -10.15 6.96 -2.11
N ALA A 313 -10.28 7.84 -1.13
CA ALA A 313 -10.04 7.54 0.27
C ALA A 313 -11.24 7.99 1.11
N TYR A 314 -11.56 7.24 2.17
CA TYR A 314 -12.71 7.47 3.02
C TYR A 314 -12.35 7.36 4.49
N TRP A 315 -13.04 8.16 5.32
CA TRP A 315 -12.81 8.26 6.76
C TRP A 315 -14.10 8.02 7.57
N TRP A 316 -13.96 7.28 8.66
CA TRP A 316 -15.04 7.04 9.64
C TRP A 316 -14.53 7.24 11.07
N PRO A 317 -15.31 7.83 12.00
CA PRO A 317 -16.59 8.51 11.72
C PRO A 317 -16.35 9.90 11.10
N ARG A 318 -17.34 10.38 10.35
CA ARG A 318 -17.25 11.69 9.68
C ARG A 318 -17.00 12.85 10.66
N SER A 319 -17.52 12.75 11.89
CA SER A 319 -17.33 13.75 12.96
C SER A 319 -15.87 13.90 13.43
N LYS A 320 -15.01 12.90 13.17
CA LYS A 320 -13.58 12.92 13.49
C LYS A 320 -12.71 13.03 12.24
N GLN A 321 -13.28 13.51 11.12
CA GLN A 321 -12.51 13.65 9.88
C GLN A 321 -11.37 14.64 10.07
N PRO A 322 -10.13 14.30 9.68
CA PRO A 322 -9.01 15.23 9.69
C PRO A 322 -9.31 16.44 8.79
N THR A 323 -8.97 17.64 9.25
CA THR A 323 -9.16 18.90 8.52
C THR A 323 -7.87 19.72 8.55
N GLY A 324 -7.71 20.60 7.57
CA GLY A 324 -6.64 21.59 7.52
C GLY A 324 -5.26 21.00 7.19
N GLY A 325 -4.67 21.39 6.08
CA GLY A 325 -3.33 21.01 5.65
C GLY A 325 -3.29 19.80 4.71
N PRO A 326 -2.10 19.48 4.19
CA PRO A 326 -1.92 18.35 3.27
C PRO A 326 -2.02 17.01 3.98
N PHE A 327 -2.54 16.02 3.27
CA PHE A 327 -2.54 14.63 3.70
C PHE A 327 -1.36 13.88 3.08
N HIS A 328 -0.84 12.93 3.81
CA HIS A 328 0.23 12.05 3.35
C HIS A 328 -0.23 10.59 3.36
N LEU A 329 -1.02 10.24 2.37
CA LEU A 329 -1.48 8.88 2.10
C LEU A 329 -0.75 8.34 0.86
N THR A 330 -0.33 7.09 0.93
CA THR A 330 0.52 6.44 -0.08
C THR A 330 0.05 5.00 -0.32
N SER A 331 0.88 4.15 -0.91
CA SER A 331 0.59 2.70 -1.02
C SER A 331 0.76 1.94 0.30
N LEU A 332 1.25 2.59 1.37
CA LEU A 332 1.43 1.96 2.68
C LEU A 332 0.09 1.52 3.29
N GLN A 333 -0.95 2.34 3.06
CA GLN A 333 -2.24 2.15 3.66
C GLN A 333 -3.00 0.98 3.04
N ALA A 334 -3.74 0.28 3.88
CA ALA A 334 -4.51 -0.89 3.52
C ALA A 334 -3.62 -1.99 2.89
N ASP A 335 -4.09 -2.61 1.84
CA ASP A 335 -3.38 -3.67 1.10
C ASP A 335 -2.72 -3.17 -0.19
N ASN A 336 -2.71 -1.85 -0.43
CA ASN A 336 -2.15 -1.27 -1.66
C ASN A 336 -0.65 -1.57 -1.85
N ALA A 337 0.10 -1.76 -0.74
CA ALA A 337 1.49 -2.21 -0.78
C ALA A 337 1.65 -3.62 -1.34
N LEU A 338 0.63 -4.45 -1.20
CA LEU A 338 0.65 -5.89 -1.41
C LEU A 338 -0.23 -6.34 -2.58
N LEU A 339 -0.88 -5.40 -3.29
CA LEU A 339 -1.70 -5.75 -4.45
C LEU A 339 -0.85 -6.46 -5.50
N PHE A 340 -1.26 -7.69 -5.79
CA PHE A 340 -0.75 -8.51 -6.86
C PHE A 340 -1.50 -8.15 -8.15
N GLY A 341 -0.78 -7.74 -9.19
CA GLY A 341 -1.41 -7.40 -10.45
C GLY A 341 -0.57 -6.48 -11.29
#